data_03ee60ea43c2ec017897c94766c02a26
#
_entry.id   03ee60ea43c2ec017897c94766c02a26
#
_cell.length_a   1.000
_cell.length_b   1.000
_cell.length_c   1.000
_cell.angle_alpha   90.00
_cell.angle_beta   90.00
_cell.angle_gamma   90.00
#
_symmetry.space_group_name_H-M   'P 1'
#
loop_
_entity.id
_entity.type
_entity.pdbx_description
1 polymer ?
#
loop_
_entity_poly.entity_id
_entity_poly.type
_entity_poly.pdbx_seq_one_letter_code
_entity_poly.pdbx_strand_id
1 'polypeptide(L)'
;MKLMKRIIITIFLLAVASTSAAQTESKRIAEQIAPLINENVAFVVHVDLTKLDLDKLDAGLRPVLLESMNRIGMMSDDEDFQKERNASIDAGKTFAKGYLATMNVMYGVRDAYFVGTTALLPQSVGLAAIPVKSKEAADGVIAMLKLSPNIKTEYVNNLLLIIPDGLIRFSEELKPRVLNEFAPSKAVPRPELLTALETVEGTAVQVVVIPPKYFKRVIEETTDRLPKPLETFPVSTITRGFLWASLGLDCKKTELRLIVNSEHEQAAKDLRNLCEAALVPFLEWATMEQDDFRIFVNQWTPDTLRDILTDLLPTPQGNKLVFTLNEKILREKGSPLFDLPASVIEANMAAAKRMQCTNYIKQITLAMHNYHDANKQLPPAYTVDKDKKPLHSWRVLLLPYIEQMGLYEKIRLDEPWDSEWNKQFHNQCPPGYQCPQAASKDPNIKKNGLTTYSTIVGKDAYPDGGKRYEFSMITDGTSNTVAVVERSTPVCWMDPTSEITQEVAEKGINKEKDGIGSVHPGGVNAGLFDGSVRFISETIDLKQLKALITRSGGELMQW
;
A
#
# COMPACT_ATOMS: atom_id res chain seq x y z
N MET A 1 10.34 50.52 38.17
CA MET A 1 9.39 50.89 37.08
C MET A 1 10.04 50.95 35.68
N LYS A 2 11.18 51.66 35.52
CA LYS A 2 11.84 51.75 34.19
C LYS A 2 12.37 50.39 33.63
N LEU A 3 12.85 49.48 34.50
CA LEU A 3 13.34 48.16 34.10
C LEU A 3 12.20 47.23 33.70
N MET A 4 11.08 47.24 34.42
CA MET A 4 9.89 46.43 34.11
C MET A 4 9.24 46.86 32.79
N LYS A 5 9.20 48.17 32.48
CA LYS A 5 8.74 48.64 31.14
C LYS A 5 9.66 48.18 30.01
N ARG A 6 10.97 48.16 30.23
CA ARG A 6 11.93 47.63 29.21
C ARG A 6 11.77 46.14 28.99
N ILE A 7 11.57 45.36 30.03
CA ILE A 7 11.34 43.90 29.94
C ILE A 7 10.01 43.62 29.18
N ILE A 8 8.93 44.33 29.52
CA ILE A 8 7.64 44.19 28.86
C ILE A 8 7.72 44.58 27.37
N ILE A 9 8.43 45.66 27.05
CA ILE A 9 8.64 46.10 25.66
C ILE A 9 9.51 45.08 24.92
N THR A 10 10.53 44.49 25.54
CA THR A 10 11.39 43.48 24.93
C THR A 10 10.61 42.17 24.71
N ILE A 11 9.77 41.76 25.68
CA ILE A 11 8.89 40.58 25.52
C ILE A 11 7.84 40.82 24.41
N PHE A 12 7.27 42.05 24.36
CA PHE A 12 6.33 42.42 23.30
C PHE A 12 6.97 42.47 21.92
N LEU A 13 8.18 43.00 21.81
CA LEU A 13 8.96 43.00 20.55
C LEU A 13 9.40 41.60 20.14
N LEU A 14 9.75 40.72 21.08
CA LEU A 14 10.04 39.30 20.81
C LEU A 14 8.77 38.52 20.41
N ALA A 15 7.63 38.82 21.01
CA ALA A 15 6.34 38.22 20.62
C ALA A 15 5.89 38.69 19.24
N VAL A 16 6.07 40.00 18.91
CA VAL A 16 5.78 40.55 17.60
C VAL A 16 6.77 40.02 16.54
N ALA A 17 8.05 39.87 16.90
CA ALA A 17 9.05 39.27 16.00
C ALA A 17 8.78 37.77 15.76
N SER A 18 8.31 37.04 16.79
CA SER A 18 7.92 35.63 16.62
C SER A 18 6.67 35.46 15.75
N THR A 19 5.65 36.35 15.93
CA THR A 19 4.46 36.33 15.08
C THR A 19 4.75 36.75 13.64
N SER A 20 5.64 37.74 13.42
CA SER A 20 6.03 38.14 12.06
C SER A 20 6.95 37.13 11.34
N ALA A 21 7.80 36.41 12.10
CA ALA A 21 8.62 35.32 11.55
C ALA A 21 7.77 34.11 11.20
N ALA A 22 6.74 33.83 12.00
CA ALA A 22 5.79 32.76 11.77
C ALA A 22 4.92 33.04 10.51
N GLN A 23 4.35 34.24 10.42
CA GLN A 23 3.59 34.70 9.25
C GLN A 23 4.41 34.68 7.95
N THR A 24 5.73 34.84 8.03
CA THR A 24 6.64 34.72 6.89
C THR A 24 6.81 33.28 6.38
N GLU A 25 6.67 32.25 7.21
CA GLU A 25 6.84 30.85 6.75
C GLU A 25 5.65 30.39 5.91
N SER A 26 4.43 30.51 6.41
CA SER A 26 3.22 30.16 5.65
C SER A 26 3.10 30.97 4.37
N LYS A 27 3.46 32.24 4.41
CA LYS A 27 3.51 33.10 3.23
C LYS A 27 4.56 32.63 2.23
N ARG A 28 5.77 32.30 2.68
CA ARG A 28 6.83 31.74 1.84
C ARG A 28 6.38 30.45 1.15
N ILE A 29 5.76 29.54 1.89
CA ILE A 29 5.23 28.28 1.35
C ILE A 29 4.19 28.56 0.28
N ALA A 30 3.19 29.41 0.58
CA ALA A 30 2.13 29.76 -0.36
C ALA A 30 2.67 30.44 -1.64
N GLU A 31 3.63 31.35 -1.53
CA GLU A 31 4.28 32.01 -2.67
C GLU A 31 5.08 31.03 -3.52
N GLN A 32 5.75 30.06 -2.88
CA GLN A 32 6.60 29.08 -3.58
C GLN A 32 5.80 28.14 -4.47
N ILE A 33 4.58 27.75 -4.05
CA ILE A 33 3.70 26.87 -4.81
C ILE A 33 2.64 27.63 -5.61
N ALA A 34 2.51 28.96 -5.45
CA ALA A 34 1.52 29.77 -6.16
C ALA A 34 1.42 29.48 -7.67
N PRO A 35 2.53 29.23 -8.40
CA PRO A 35 2.46 28.90 -9.83
C PRO A 35 1.70 27.60 -10.14
N LEU A 36 1.53 26.70 -9.17
CA LEU A 36 0.87 25.40 -9.31
C LEU A 36 -0.57 25.43 -8.80
N ILE A 37 -1.00 26.51 -8.13
CA ILE A 37 -2.32 26.61 -7.50
C ILE A 37 -3.33 27.20 -8.46
N ASN A 38 -4.34 26.42 -8.80
CA ASN A 38 -5.46 26.84 -9.63
C ASN A 38 -6.82 26.53 -8.94
N GLU A 39 -7.93 26.82 -9.63
CA GLU A 39 -9.28 26.63 -9.09
C GLU A 39 -9.63 25.15 -8.83
N ASN A 40 -8.97 24.21 -9.49
CA ASN A 40 -9.20 22.76 -9.40
C ASN A 40 -8.32 22.07 -8.37
N VAL A 41 -7.33 22.75 -7.79
CA VAL A 41 -6.49 22.18 -6.74
C VAL A 41 -7.34 21.87 -5.52
N ALA A 42 -7.32 20.60 -5.11
CA ALA A 42 -8.12 20.09 -3.99
C ALA A 42 -7.30 19.91 -2.71
N PHE A 43 -6.01 19.62 -2.84
CA PHE A 43 -5.14 19.47 -1.69
C PHE A 43 -3.68 19.80 -1.99
N VAL A 44 -2.97 20.19 -0.94
CA VAL A 44 -1.53 20.44 -0.93
C VAL A 44 -0.92 19.71 0.25
N VAL A 45 0.15 18.95 0.00
CA VAL A 45 1.03 18.41 1.04
C VAL A 45 2.33 19.17 0.98
N HIS A 46 2.80 19.66 2.10
CA HIS A 46 4.12 20.26 2.27
C HIS A 46 4.91 19.48 3.32
N VAL A 47 6.18 19.24 3.04
CA VAL A 47 7.12 18.61 3.96
C VAL A 47 8.35 19.49 4.09
N ASP A 48 8.59 20.01 5.28
CA ASP A 48 9.85 20.70 5.63
C ASP A 48 10.85 19.64 6.14
N LEU A 49 11.79 19.26 5.26
CA LEU A 49 12.79 18.22 5.53
C LEU A 49 13.71 18.59 6.70
N THR A 50 13.86 19.89 7.01
CA THR A 50 14.70 20.37 8.13
C THR A 50 14.04 20.25 9.48
N LYS A 51 12.71 20.05 9.51
CA LYS A 51 11.91 19.88 10.73
C LYS A 51 11.56 18.41 11.00
N LEU A 52 11.90 17.49 10.10
CA LEU A 52 11.71 16.06 10.30
C LEU A 52 12.69 15.52 11.34
N ASP A 53 12.29 15.51 12.59
CA ASP A 53 13.06 14.94 13.71
C ASP A 53 12.68 13.47 13.89
N LEU A 54 13.36 12.58 13.15
CA LEU A 54 13.11 11.14 13.18
C LEU A 54 13.46 10.51 14.53
N ASP A 55 14.38 11.11 15.32
CA ASP A 55 14.71 10.61 16.64
C ASP A 55 13.58 10.92 17.63
N LYS A 56 13.02 12.11 17.56
CA LYS A 56 11.88 12.49 18.40
C LYS A 56 10.63 11.69 18.07
N LEU A 57 10.32 11.53 16.78
CA LEU A 57 9.20 10.68 16.35
C LEU A 57 9.37 9.24 16.82
N ASP A 58 10.56 8.68 16.64
CA ASP A 58 10.86 7.34 17.08
C ASP A 58 10.76 7.19 18.61
N ALA A 59 11.32 8.13 19.36
CA ALA A 59 11.25 8.13 20.82
C ALA A 59 9.81 8.25 21.36
N GLY A 60 8.94 9.00 20.69
CA GLY A 60 7.54 9.15 21.09
C GLY A 60 6.65 7.99 20.64
N LEU A 61 6.84 7.47 19.43
CA LEU A 61 5.95 6.45 18.84
C LEU A 61 6.40 5.02 19.14
N ARG A 62 7.71 4.74 19.14
CA ARG A 62 8.24 3.37 19.32
C ARG A 62 7.74 2.72 20.61
N PRO A 63 7.79 3.37 21.79
CA PRO A 63 7.30 2.75 23.03
C PRO A 63 5.82 2.37 22.96
N VAL A 64 4.98 3.26 22.40
CA VAL A 64 3.53 3.02 22.26
C VAL A 64 3.27 1.87 21.31
N LEU A 65 3.95 1.86 20.16
CA LEU A 65 3.81 0.78 19.16
C LEU A 65 4.31 -0.56 19.72
N LEU A 66 5.47 -0.58 20.39
CA LEU A 66 6.01 -1.81 20.97
C LEU A 66 5.13 -2.35 22.10
N GLU A 67 4.62 -1.46 22.96
CA GLU A 67 3.69 -1.83 24.01
C GLU A 67 2.40 -2.41 23.42
N SER A 68 1.85 -1.76 22.40
CA SER A 68 0.68 -2.25 21.66
C SER A 68 0.96 -3.62 21.01
N MET A 69 2.09 -3.75 20.31
CA MET A 69 2.49 -5.02 19.67
C MET A 69 2.73 -6.15 20.69
N ASN A 70 3.24 -5.83 21.87
CA ASN A 70 3.44 -6.79 22.96
C ASN A 70 2.10 -7.28 23.53
N ARG A 71 1.16 -6.36 23.79
CA ARG A 71 -0.18 -6.67 24.29
C ARG A 71 -0.95 -7.61 23.36
N ILE A 72 -0.77 -7.45 22.03
CA ILE A 72 -1.44 -8.25 21.01
C ILE A 72 -0.68 -9.53 20.63
N GLY A 73 0.37 -9.89 21.39
CA GLY A 73 1.13 -11.12 21.14
C GLY A 73 1.90 -11.17 19.82
N MET A 74 2.07 -10.01 19.14
CA MET A 74 2.88 -9.91 17.92
C MET A 74 4.39 -9.87 18.20
N MET A 75 4.78 -9.78 19.47
CA MET A 75 6.16 -9.75 19.88
C MET A 75 6.61 -11.14 20.26
N SER A 76 7.70 -11.58 19.65
CA SER A 76 8.42 -12.75 20.14
C SER A 76 9.13 -12.40 21.45
N ASP A 77 9.04 -13.27 22.45
CA ASP A 77 9.83 -13.17 23.67
C ASP A 77 11.32 -13.48 23.45
N ASP A 78 11.70 -13.86 22.23
CA ASP A 78 13.07 -14.12 21.82
C ASP A 78 13.87 -12.81 21.80
N GLU A 79 14.83 -12.71 22.72
CA GLU A 79 15.70 -11.54 22.89
C GLU A 79 16.52 -11.24 21.63
N ASP A 80 16.96 -12.26 20.90
CA ASP A 80 17.73 -12.09 19.66
C ASP A 80 16.86 -11.49 18.55
N PHE A 81 15.62 -11.95 18.40
CA PHE A 81 14.65 -11.38 17.48
C PHE A 81 14.34 -9.91 17.81
N GLN A 82 14.15 -9.58 19.08
CA GLN A 82 13.90 -8.19 19.51
C GLN A 82 15.10 -7.29 19.21
N LYS A 83 16.31 -7.77 19.46
CA LYS A 83 17.56 -7.06 19.17
C LYS A 83 17.76 -6.83 17.68
N GLU A 84 17.54 -7.84 16.86
CA GLU A 84 17.67 -7.77 15.40
C GLU A 84 16.65 -6.81 14.78
N ARG A 85 15.40 -6.87 15.23
CA ARG A 85 14.35 -5.93 14.83
C ARG A 85 14.71 -4.48 15.18
N ASN A 86 15.13 -4.22 16.43
CA ASN A 86 15.50 -2.88 16.87
C ASN A 86 16.70 -2.36 16.08
N ALA A 87 17.70 -3.20 15.82
CA ALA A 87 18.84 -2.87 14.98
C ALA A 87 18.41 -2.52 13.53
N SER A 88 17.45 -3.26 12.98
CA SER A 88 16.89 -2.99 11.64
C SER A 88 16.16 -1.64 11.57
N ILE A 89 15.35 -1.30 12.59
CA ILE A 89 14.67 -0.01 12.69
C ILE A 89 15.70 1.13 12.81
N ASP A 90 16.71 0.97 13.66
CA ASP A 90 17.76 1.98 13.85
C ASP A 90 18.63 2.17 12.61
N ALA A 91 18.93 1.09 11.87
CA ALA A 91 19.62 1.16 10.58
C ALA A 91 18.78 1.91 9.54
N GLY A 92 17.49 1.61 9.43
CA GLY A 92 16.57 2.31 8.55
C GLY A 92 16.46 3.80 8.88
N LYS A 93 16.36 4.15 10.17
CA LYS A 93 16.35 5.53 10.64
C LYS A 93 17.66 6.26 10.31
N THR A 94 18.80 5.62 10.53
CA THR A 94 20.12 6.18 10.19
C THR A 94 20.26 6.43 8.71
N PHE A 95 19.82 5.49 7.87
CA PHE A 95 19.79 5.66 6.41
C PHE A 95 18.90 6.84 6.00
N ALA A 96 17.69 6.94 6.54
CA ALA A 96 16.76 8.03 6.25
C ALA A 96 17.34 9.39 6.65
N LYS A 97 17.97 9.50 7.82
CA LYS A 97 18.65 10.74 8.26
C LYS A 97 19.78 11.14 7.32
N GLY A 98 20.63 10.19 6.91
CA GLY A 98 21.69 10.44 5.93
C GLY A 98 21.14 10.91 4.59
N TYR A 99 20.06 10.31 4.14
CA TYR A 99 19.37 10.67 2.89
C TYR A 99 18.83 12.10 2.95
N LEU A 100 18.07 12.46 4.01
CA LEU A 100 17.52 13.79 4.22
C LEU A 100 18.61 14.87 4.33
N ALA A 101 19.69 14.56 5.07
CA ALA A 101 20.84 15.45 5.18
C ALA A 101 21.51 15.71 3.82
N THR A 102 21.68 14.67 3.00
CA THR A 102 22.24 14.79 1.66
C THR A 102 21.37 15.65 0.75
N MET A 103 20.05 15.43 0.76
CA MET A 103 19.08 16.24 0.01
C MET A 103 19.22 17.74 0.36
N ASN A 104 19.29 18.04 1.66
CA ASN A 104 19.39 19.42 2.13
C ASN A 104 20.77 20.03 1.84
N VAL A 105 21.87 19.36 2.22
CA VAL A 105 23.23 19.94 2.17
C VAL A 105 23.74 20.00 0.73
N MET A 106 23.60 18.93 -0.06
CA MET A 106 24.14 18.87 -1.41
C MET A 106 23.27 19.58 -2.44
N TYR A 107 21.96 19.42 -2.35
CA TYR A 107 21.04 19.95 -3.36
C TYR A 107 20.23 21.16 -2.88
N GLY A 108 20.37 21.56 -1.60
CA GLY A 108 19.67 22.69 -1.01
C GLY A 108 18.15 22.46 -0.90
N VAL A 109 17.69 21.21 -0.93
CA VAL A 109 16.27 20.85 -0.81
C VAL A 109 15.86 20.98 0.64
N ARG A 110 15.07 21.98 0.93
CA ARG A 110 14.44 22.18 2.25
C ARG A 110 13.00 21.68 2.26
N ASP A 111 12.27 22.00 1.20
CA ASP A 111 10.84 21.78 1.12
C ASP A 111 10.52 20.79 0.00
N ALA A 112 9.52 19.96 0.21
CA ALA A 112 8.91 19.12 -0.82
C ALA A 112 7.39 19.31 -0.78
N TYR A 113 6.77 19.37 -1.95
CA TYR A 113 5.34 19.57 -2.10
C TYR A 113 4.72 18.45 -2.90
N PHE A 114 3.45 18.14 -2.61
CA PHE A 114 2.59 17.38 -3.49
C PHE A 114 1.28 18.15 -3.65
N VAL A 115 0.91 18.45 -4.88
CA VAL A 115 -0.28 19.24 -5.22
C VAL A 115 -1.23 18.35 -6.00
N GLY A 116 -2.45 18.16 -5.50
CA GLY A 116 -3.47 17.33 -6.12
C GLY A 116 -4.65 18.12 -6.65
N THR A 117 -5.18 17.67 -7.80
CA THR A 117 -6.30 18.33 -8.51
C THR A 117 -7.46 17.37 -8.74
N THR A 118 -8.67 17.94 -8.82
CA THR A 118 -9.90 17.22 -9.22
C THR A 118 -10.25 17.41 -10.70
N ALA A 119 -9.45 18.18 -11.45
CA ALA A 119 -9.77 18.51 -12.85
C ALA A 119 -9.81 17.28 -13.78
N LEU A 120 -9.22 16.16 -13.38
CA LEU A 120 -9.11 14.95 -14.18
C LEU A 120 -9.91 13.78 -13.58
N LEU A 121 -11.02 14.08 -12.89
CA LEU A 121 -11.93 13.04 -12.37
C LEU A 121 -12.37 12.05 -13.47
N PRO A 122 -12.59 10.76 -13.13
CA PRO A 122 -12.78 10.21 -11.78
C PRO A 122 -11.51 9.95 -10.97
N GLN A 123 -10.35 10.33 -11.47
CA GLN A 123 -9.08 10.01 -10.87
C GLN A 123 -8.46 11.29 -10.28
N SER A 124 -8.19 11.26 -8.97
CA SER A 124 -7.44 12.34 -8.33
C SER A 124 -5.97 12.26 -8.79
N VAL A 125 -5.52 13.27 -9.49
CA VAL A 125 -4.16 13.35 -10.04
C VAL A 125 -3.41 14.46 -9.32
N GLY A 126 -2.12 14.24 -9.12
CA GLY A 126 -1.26 15.24 -8.51
C GLY A 126 0.16 15.14 -9.05
N LEU A 127 0.96 16.14 -8.73
CA LEU A 127 2.39 16.17 -9.02
C LEU A 127 3.18 16.48 -7.74
N ALA A 128 4.39 15.94 -7.64
CA ALA A 128 5.35 16.39 -6.65
C ALA A 128 6.16 17.56 -7.21
N ALA A 129 6.43 18.54 -6.36
CA ALA A 129 7.23 19.71 -6.69
C ALA A 129 8.31 19.90 -5.63
N ILE A 130 9.55 19.96 -6.05
CA ILE A 130 10.71 20.12 -5.17
C ILE A 130 11.42 21.43 -5.59
N PRO A 131 11.45 22.45 -4.73
CA PRO A 131 12.24 23.65 -4.99
C PRO A 131 13.73 23.31 -5.01
N VAL A 132 14.41 23.70 -6.08
CA VAL A 132 15.85 23.49 -6.26
C VAL A 132 16.49 24.75 -6.86
N LYS A 133 17.75 24.98 -6.53
CA LYS A 133 18.44 26.24 -6.92
C LYS A 133 18.84 26.28 -8.38
N SER A 134 19.02 25.15 -9.03
CA SER A 134 19.47 25.08 -10.43
C SER A 134 19.02 23.77 -11.08
N LYS A 135 19.21 23.69 -12.40
CA LYS A 135 18.94 22.46 -13.16
C LYS A 135 19.89 21.33 -12.75
N GLU A 136 21.16 21.64 -12.47
CA GLU A 136 22.15 20.66 -12.03
C GLU A 136 21.74 20.05 -10.67
N ALA A 137 21.18 20.87 -9.76
CA ALA A 137 20.62 20.37 -8.50
C ALA A 137 19.39 19.48 -8.76
N ALA A 138 18.53 19.83 -9.72
CA ALA A 138 17.40 19.00 -10.12
C ALA A 138 17.85 17.63 -10.66
N ASP A 139 18.85 17.61 -11.54
CA ASP A 139 19.41 16.37 -12.10
C ASP A 139 20.05 15.50 -11.00
N GLY A 140 20.71 16.12 -10.02
CA GLY A 140 21.25 15.42 -8.84
C GLY A 140 20.16 14.79 -7.96
N VAL A 141 19.06 15.52 -7.74
CA VAL A 141 17.90 15.00 -7.00
C VAL A 141 17.28 13.81 -7.75
N ILE A 142 17.10 13.91 -9.06
CA ILE A 142 16.56 12.80 -9.89
C ILE A 142 17.44 11.56 -9.77
N ALA A 143 18.75 11.72 -9.88
CA ALA A 143 19.70 10.62 -9.75
C ALA A 143 19.66 9.98 -8.35
N MET A 144 19.55 10.79 -7.30
CA MET A 144 19.48 10.33 -5.92
C MET A 144 18.17 9.56 -5.63
N LEU A 145 17.04 10.03 -6.15
CA LEU A 145 15.74 9.38 -5.99
C LEU A 145 15.65 8.05 -6.76
N LYS A 146 16.62 7.75 -7.64
CA LYS A 146 16.62 6.55 -8.50
C LYS A 146 15.26 6.35 -9.19
N LEU A 147 14.70 7.44 -9.72
CA LEU A 147 13.41 7.41 -10.37
C LEU A 147 13.43 6.46 -11.56
N SER A 148 12.34 5.72 -11.74
CA SER A 148 12.15 4.89 -12.93
C SER A 148 12.28 5.76 -14.20
N PRO A 149 12.88 5.24 -15.30
CA PRO A 149 12.95 5.97 -16.57
C PRO A 149 11.60 6.42 -17.12
N ASN A 150 10.51 5.79 -16.68
CA ASN A 150 9.15 6.12 -17.08
C ASN A 150 8.55 7.30 -16.31
N ILE A 151 9.16 7.74 -15.20
CA ILE A 151 8.70 8.90 -14.45
C ILE A 151 9.09 10.18 -15.21
N LYS A 152 8.08 11.01 -15.48
CA LYS A 152 8.30 12.29 -16.16
C LYS A 152 8.74 13.36 -15.16
N THR A 153 9.83 14.04 -15.47
CA THR A 153 10.34 15.15 -14.67
C THR A 153 10.47 16.39 -15.54
N GLU A 154 10.21 17.55 -14.97
CA GLU A 154 10.37 18.85 -15.64
C GLU A 154 10.95 19.87 -14.66
N TYR A 155 11.89 20.69 -15.11
CA TYR A 155 12.44 21.78 -14.31
C TYR A 155 11.92 23.11 -14.83
N VAL A 156 11.10 23.78 -14.03
CA VAL A 156 10.43 25.05 -14.39
C VAL A 156 10.44 25.98 -13.19
N ASN A 157 10.87 27.23 -13.35
CA ASN A 157 10.81 28.28 -12.32
C ASN A 157 11.39 27.84 -10.96
N ASN A 158 12.56 27.22 -10.98
CA ASN A 158 13.24 26.67 -9.79
C ASN A 158 12.45 25.55 -9.05
N LEU A 159 11.50 24.92 -9.72
CA LEU A 159 10.80 23.74 -9.23
C LEU A 159 11.17 22.54 -10.10
N LEU A 160 11.60 21.46 -9.47
CA LEU A 160 11.63 20.14 -10.09
C LEU A 160 10.24 19.53 -9.93
N LEU A 161 9.52 19.38 -11.02
CA LEU A 161 8.21 18.75 -11.08
C LEU A 161 8.37 17.25 -11.38
N ILE A 162 7.68 16.41 -10.64
CA ILE A 162 7.73 14.95 -10.78
C ILE A 162 6.29 14.42 -10.83
N ILE A 163 5.96 13.68 -11.90
CA ILE A 163 4.68 13.00 -12.03
C ILE A 163 4.87 11.54 -11.60
N PRO A 164 4.31 11.10 -10.46
CA PRO A 164 4.49 9.75 -9.95
C PRO A 164 3.82 8.70 -10.84
N ASP A 165 4.50 7.60 -11.18
CA ASP A 165 3.97 6.49 -11.98
C ASP A 165 2.85 5.70 -11.27
N GLY A 166 2.91 5.60 -9.94
CA GLY A 166 2.02 4.74 -9.14
C GLY A 166 0.60 5.27 -8.94
N LEU A 167 0.40 6.59 -9.08
CA LEU A 167 -0.92 7.23 -9.00
C LEU A 167 -1.64 7.27 -10.34
N ILE A 168 -0.95 6.95 -11.42
CA ILE A 168 -1.45 7.06 -12.79
C ILE A 168 -1.15 5.75 -13.52
N ARG A 169 -2.06 4.77 -13.42
CA ARG A 169 -2.15 3.69 -14.44
C ARG A 169 -2.69 4.27 -15.75
N PHE A 170 -2.02 5.29 -16.30
CA PHE A 170 -2.53 6.04 -17.44
C PHE A 170 -1.63 5.93 -18.66
N SER A 171 -2.32 5.95 -19.80
CA SER A 171 -1.70 6.11 -21.10
C SER A 171 -0.76 7.32 -21.11
N GLU A 172 0.32 7.25 -21.86
CA GLU A 172 1.25 8.35 -22.15
C GLU A 172 0.55 9.67 -22.53
N GLU A 173 -0.72 9.59 -22.98
CA GLU A 173 -1.55 10.73 -23.37
C GLU A 173 -1.99 11.61 -22.20
N LEU A 174 -2.08 11.10 -20.97
CA LEU A 174 -2.53 11.89 -19.81
C LEU A 174 -1.42 12.69 -19.13
N LYS A 175 -0.17 12.25 -19.24
CA LYS A 175 0.98 12.97 -18.67
C LYS A 175 1.07 14.44 -19.13
N PRO A 176 0.92 14.77 -20.45
CA PRO A 176 0.88 16.16 -20.89
C PRO A 176 -0.32 16.94 -20.33
N ARG A 177 -1.47 16.29 -20.13
CA ARG A 177 -2.66 16.95 -19.56
C ARG A 177 -2.44 17.33 -18.09
N VAL A 178 -1.75 16.49 -17.32
CA VAL A 178 -1.38 16.81 -15.94
C VAL A 178 -0.48 18.04 -15.89
N LEU A 179 0.60 18.07 -16.68
CA LEU A 179 1.48 19.26 -16.74
C LEU A 179 0.75 20.51 -17.19
N ASN A 180 -0.14 20.39 -18.17
CA ASN A 180 -0.96 21.52 -18.63
C ASN A 180 -1.95 22.00 -17.56
N GLU A 181 -2.47 21.09 -16.70
CA GLU A 181 -3.35 21.51 -15.60
C GLU A 181 -2.60 22.37 -14.58
N PHE A 182 -1.34 22.06 -14.30
CA PHE A 182 -0.50 22.84 -13.38
C PHE A 182 0.36 23.90 -14.08
N ALA A 183 0.01 24.28 -15.31
CA ALA A 183 0.72 25.35 -16.01
C ALA A 183 0.58 26.69 -15.26
N PRO A 184 1.67 27.48 -15.11
CA PRO A 184 1.61 28.78 -14.42
C PRO A 184 0.56 29.74 -14.96
N SER A 185 0.21 29.64 -16.25
CA SER A 185 -0.85 30.44 -16.89
C SER A 185 -2.25 30.17 -16.34
N LYS A 186 -2.44 29.06 -15.63
CA LYS A 186 -3.72 28.69 -14.96
C LYS A 186 -3.72 29.04 -13.47
N ALA A 187 -2.63 29.55 -12.93
CA ALA A 187 -2.53 29.86 -11.51
C ALA A 187 -3.55 30.92 -11.09
N VAL A 188 -4.26 30.66 -9.99
CA VAL A 188 -5.26 31.54 -9.40
C VAL A 188 -5.03 31.65 -7.90
N PRO A 189 -5.01 32.85 -7.32
CA PRO A 189 -4.86 33.03 -5.88
C PRO A 189 -5.97 32.31 -5.10
N ARG A 190 -5.56 31.54 -4.09
CA ARG A 190 -6.43 30.84 -3.16
C ARG A 190 -6.09 31.31 -1.73
N PRO A 191 -6.64 32.44 -1.25
CA PRO A 191 -6.30 32.99 0.07
C PRO A 191 -6.60 32.03 1.23
N GLU A 192 -7.58 31.15 1.06
CA GLU A 192 -7.89 30.08 2.01
C GLU A 192 -6.73 29.10 2.22
N LEU A 193 -5.84 28.95 1.23
CA LEU A 193 -4.62 28.12 1.38
C LEU A 193 -3.68 28.70 2.42
N LEU A 194 -3.42 30.02 2.37
CA LEU A 194 -2.58 30.69 3.34
C LEU A 194 -3.16 30.57 4.75
N THR A 195 -4.48 30.85 4.89
CA THR A 195 -5.18 30.73 6.20
C THR A 195 -5.10 29.30 6.76
N ALA A 196 -5.23 28.28 5.92
CA ALA A 196 -5.14 26.90 6.34
C ALA A 196 -3.69 26.53 6.77
N LEU A 197 -2.67 26.96 6.03
CA LEU A 197 -1.26 26.76 6.37
C LEU A 197 -0.87 27.42 7.71
N GLU A 198 -1.39 28.63 7.96
CA GLU A 198 -1.16 29.35 9.23
C GLU A 198 -1.63 28.57 10.45
N THR A 199 -2.67 27.76 10.34
CA THR A 199 -3.21 26.97 11.46
C THR A 199 -2.32 25.80 11.87
N VAL A 200 -1.43 25.35 10.99
CA VAL A 200 -0.48 24.24 11.20
C VAL A 200 0.97 24.67 11.00
N GLU A 201 1.21 25.97 11.14
CA GLU A 201 2.53 26.56 10.98
C GLU A 201 3.54 25.98 11.97
N GLY A 202 4.79 25.89 11.54
CA GLY A 202 5.87 25.35 12.37
C GLY A 202 5.98 23.83 12.37
N THR A 203 5.00 23.11 11.85
CA THR A 203 5.03 21.63 11.77
C THR A 203 5.92 21.14 10.63
N ALA A 204 6.41 19.90 10.73
CA ALA A 204 7.30 19.30 9.73
C ALA A 204 6.54 18.83 8.49
N VAL A 205 5.32 18.33 8.67
CA VAL A 205 4.42 17.95 7.58
C VAL A 205 3.13 18.73 7.73
N GLN A 206 2.69 19.31 6.62
CA GLN A 206 1.44 20.07 6.52
C GLN A 206 0.63 19.53 5.35
N VAL A 207 -0.61 19.14 5.62
CA VAL A 207 -1.57 18.76 4.58
C VAL A 207 -2.72 19.75 4.64
N VAL A 208 -3.05 20.36 3.51
CA VAL A 208 -4.17 21.27 3.39
C VAL A 208 -5.12 20.72 2.33
N VAL A 209 -6.40 20.63 2.69
CA VAL A 209 -7.49 20.22 1.78
C VAL A 209 -8.41 21.40 1.58
N ILE A 210 -8.57 21.83 0.34
CA ILE A 210 -9.39 22.97 -0.04
C ILE A 210 -10.31 22.54 -1.18
N PRO A 211 -11.59 22.23 -0.92
CA PRO A 211 -12.51 21.86 -1.98
C PRO A 211 -12.55 22.95 -3.09
N PRO A 212 -12.54 22.58 -4.37
CA PRO A 212 -12.76 23.52 -5.45
C PRO A 212 -14.08 24.29 -5.27
N LYS A 213 -14.13 25.55 -5.71
CA LYS A 213 -15.32 26.41 -5.53
C LYS A 213 -16.60 25.81 -6.15
N TYR A 214 -16.47 25.12 -7.29
CA TYR A 214 -17.58 24.45 -7.94
C TYR A 214 -18.09 23.23 -7.17
N PHE A 215 -17.27 22.62 -6.29
CA PHE A 215 -17.61 21.41 -5.55
C PHE A 215 -18.86 21.62 -4.66
N LYS A 216 -18.93 22.74 -3.94
CA LYS A 216 -20.08 23.13 -3.14
C LYS A 216 -21.35 23.16 -3.99
N ARG A 217 -21.29 23.87 -5.13
CA ARG A 217 -22.40 24.02 -6.06
C ARG A 217 -22.81 22.65 -6.64
N VAL A 218 -21.84 21.85 -7.10
CA VAL A 218 -22.14 20.52 -7.66
C VAL A 218 -22.86 19.65 -6.64
N ILE A 219 -22.37 19.58 -5.41
CA ILE A 219 -23.02 18.79 -4.35
C ILE A 219 -24.44 19.30 -4.08
N GLU A 220 -24.65 20.60 -3.93
CA GLU A 220 -25.94 21.18 -3.61
C GLU A 220 -26.97 21.06 -4.77
N GLU A 221 -26.50 21.07 -6.04
CA GLU A 221 -27.35 20.92 -7.23
C GLU A 221 -27.64 19.45 -7.59
N THR A 222 -26.73 18.50 -7.26
CA THR A 222 -26.87 17.09 -7.65
C THR A 222 -27.38 16.18 -6.54
N THR A 223 -27.40 16.65 -5.30
CA THR A 223 -27.72 15.84 -4.14
C THR A 223 -28.76 16.50 -3.28
N ASP A 224 -30.02 16.08 -3.39
CA ASP A 224 -31.11 16.64 -2.58
C ASP A 224 -31.00 16.24 -1.11
N ARG A 225 -30.57 15.01 -0.82
CA ARG A 225 -30.43 14.45 0.53
C ARG A 225 -29.25 13.54 0.61
N LEU A 226 -28.65 13.42 1.79
CA LEU A 226 -27.64 12.42 2.05
C LEU A 226 -28.25 11.00 1.97
N PRO A 227 -27.45 9.98 1.60
CA PRO A 227 -27.93 8.61 1.56
C PRO A 227 -28.32 8.11 2.95
N LYS A 228 -29.23 7.12 3.01
CA LYS A 228 -29.57 6.45 4.28
C LYS A 228 -28.30 5.86 4.93
N PRO A 229 -28.24 5.93 6.24
CA PRO A 229 -29.20 6.47 7.22
C PRO A 229 -28.99 7.96 7.58
N LEU A 230 -28.27 8.74 6.78
CA LEU A 230 -27.91 10.14 7.05
C LEU A 230 -28.87 11.17 6.44
N GLU A 231 -30.00 10.72 5.91
CA GLU A 231 -31.01 11.58 5.22
C GLU A 231 -31.64 12.65 6.11
N THR A 232 -31.47 12.57 7.42
CA THR A 232 -31.90 13.59 8.38
C THR A 232 -31.03 14.83 8.36
N PHE A 233 -29.81 14.73 7.84
CA PHE A 233 -28.90 15.86 7.71
C PHE A 233 -29.06 16.49 6.33
N PRO A 234 -29.23 17.83 6.25
CA PRO A 234 -29.25 18.52 4.97
C PRO A 234 -27.86 18.49 4.33
N VAL A 235 -27.79 18.47 3.02
CA VAL A 235 -26.54 18.47 2.25
C VAL A 235 -25.65 19.67 2.60
N SER A 236 -26.25 20.78 2.98
CA SER A 236 -25.56 21.99 3.44
C SER A 236 -24.71 21.76 4.71
N THR A 237 -24.98 20.70 5.48
CA THR A 237 -24.11 20.31 6.60
C THR A 237 -22.69 20.04 6.13
N ILE A 238 -22.50 19.41 4.98
CA ILE A 238 -21.18 19.17 4.39
C ILE A 238 -20.62 20.44 3.79
N THR A 239 -21.40 21.14 2.96
CA THR A 239 -20.91 22.27 2.16
C THR A 239 -20.62 23.54 2.98
N ARG A 240 -21.25 23.69 4.14
CA ARG A 240 -20.98 24.77 5.12
C ARG A 240 -20.04 24.32 6.25
N GLY A 241 -20.12 23.04 6.61
CA GLY A 241 -19.28 22.45 7.64
C GLY A 241 -17.83 22.25 7.21
N PHE A 242 -17.57 22.04 5.91
CA PHE A 242 -16.26 21.77 5.37
C PHE A 242 -15.85 22.80 4.30
N LEU A 243 -15.26 23.90 4.73
CA LEU A 243 -14.69 24.90 3.82
C LEU A 243 -13.26 24.57 3.43
N TRP A 244 -12.45 24.16 4.38
CA TRP A 244 -11.10 23.62 4.20
C TRP A 244 -10.69 22.86 5.45
N ALA A 245 -9.67 22.01 5.32
CA ALA A 245 -9.04 21.34 6.44
C ALA A 245 -7.52 21.44 6.36
N SER A 246 -6.86 21.43 7.51
CA SER A 246 -5.42 21.34 7.63
C SER A 246 -5.03 20.25 8.61
N LEU A 247 -3.94 19.54 8.31
CA LEU A 247 -3.32 18.54 9.17
C LEU A 247 -1.85 18.89 9.32
N GLY A 248 -1.37 18.98 10.54
CA GLY A 248 0.02 19.27 10.85
C GLY A 248 0.65 18.18 11.72
N LEU A 249 1.87 17.73 11.37
CA LEU A 249 2.68 16.84 12.19
C LEU A 249 3.85 17.61 12.79
N ASP A 250 3.83 17.82 14.10
CA ASP A 250 4.95 18.36 14.87
C ASP A 250 5.82 17.21 15.39
N CYS A 251 6.95 16.97 14.74
CA CYS A 251 7.88 15.91 15.12
C CYS A 251 8.53 16.14 16.49
N LYS A 252 8.68 17.41 16.93
CA LYS A 252 9.30 17.73 18.23
C LYS A 252 8.39 17.40 19.40
N LYS A 253 7.08 17.54 19.20
CA LYS A 253 6.05 17.24 20.20
C LYS A 253 5.44 15.85 20.01
N THR A 254 5.76 15.16 18.91
CA THR A 254 5.09 13.94 18.49
C THR A 254 3.56 14.13 18.47
N GLU A 255 3.14 15.22 17.83
CA GLU A 255 1.75 15.68 17.83
C GLU A 255 1.23 15.79 16.39
N LEU A 256 0.08 15.17 16.14
CA LEU A 256 -0.70 15.33 14.92
C LEU A 256 -1.91 16.20 15.24
N ARG A 257 -2.11 17.29 14.50
CA ARG A 257 -3.22 18.22 14.69
C ARG A 257 -4.04 18.37 13.43
N LEU A 258 -5.31 18.02 13.50
CA LEU A 258 -6.30 18.23 12.43
C LEU A 258 -7.20 19.41 12.79
N ILE A 259 -7.40 20.31 11.83
CA ILE A 259 -8.32 21.44 11.94
C ILE A 259 -9.22 21.44 10.71
N VAL A 260 -10.53 21.45 10.91
CA VAL A 260 -11.52 21.65 9.86
C VAL A 260 -12.17 23.00 10.09
N ASN A 261 -12.20 23.85 9.08
CA ASN A 261 -12.83 25.16 9.13
C ASN A 261 -14.20 25.13 8.52
N SER A 262 -15.17 25.63 9.25
CA SER A 262 -16.59 25.72 8.87
C SER A 262 -16.99 27.18 8.63
N GLU A 263 -18.14 27.40 8.01
CA GLU A 263 -18.66 28.74 7.71
C GLU A 263 -18.93 29.56 9.00
N HIS A 264 -19.50 28.90 10.03
CA HIS A 264 -19.79 29.46 11.34
C HIS A 264 -19.84 28.36 12.40
N GLU A 265 -19.94 28.73 13.67
CA GLU A 265 -19.90 27.80 14.80
C GLU A 265 -20.97 26.69 14.73
N GLN A 266 -22.20 27.05 14.34
CA GLN A 266 -23.27 26.04 14.20
C GLN A 266 -22.95 25.02 13.09
N ALA A 267 -22.40 25.47 11.96
CA ALA A 267 -21.99 24.56 10.88
C ALA A 267 -20.88 23.57 11.32
N ALA A 268 -19.98 24.01 12.20
CA ALA A 268 -18.98 23.12 12.81
C ALA A 268 -19.62 22.05 13.70
N LYS A 269 -20.59 22.46 14.53
CA LYS A 269 -21.35 21.53 15.39
C LYS A 269 -22.17 20.54 14.55
N ASP A 270 -22.83 21.01 13.51
CA ASP A 270 -23.63 20.16 12.62
C ASP A 270 -22.77 19.16 11.87
N LEU A 271 -21.59 19.58 11.38
CA LEU A 271 -20.62 18.66 10.76
C LEU A 271 -20.12 17.61 11.76
N ARG A 272 -19.82 17.99 12.99
CA ARG A 272 -19.43 17.04 14.06
C ARG A 272 -20.52 16.00 14.29
N ASN A 273 -21.79 16.44 14.40
CA ASN A 273 -22.93 15.55 14.62
C ASN A 273 -23.12 14.60 13.42
N LEU A 274 -22.93 15.08 12.18
CA LEU A 274 -22.94 14.25 10.98
C LEU A 274 -21.85 13.19 11.02
N CYS A 275 -20.59 13.56 11.38
CA CYS A 275 -19.50 12.62 11.51
C CYS A 275 -19.81 11.54 12.56
N GLU A 276 -20.38 11.91 13.69
CA GLU A 276 -20.79 10.98 14.74
C GLU A 276 -21.88 10.03 14.26
N ALA A 277 -22.91 10.55 13.59
CA ALA A 277 -23.98 9.73 13.01
C ALA A 277 -23.50 8.81 11.90
N ALA A 278 -22.44 9.17 11.17
CA ALA A 278 -21.87 8.39 10.09
C ALA A 278 -20.96 7.25 10.56
N LEU A 279 -20.53 7.24 11.83
CA LEU A 279 -19.59 6.21 12.35
C LEU A 279 -20.18 4.80 12.23
N VAL A 280 -21.39 4.58 12.72
CA VAL A 280 -22.02 3.25 12.70
C VAL A 280 -22.26 2.73 11.29
N PRO A 281 -22.92 3.49 10.39
CA PRO A 281 -23.08 3.06 8.99
C PRO A 281 -21.76 2.82 8.25
N PHE A 282 -20.74 3.61 8.53
CA PHE A 282 -19.42 3.40 7.96
C PHE A 282 -18.81 2.08 8.43
N LEU A 283 -18.92 1.77 9.72
CA LEU A 283 -18.42 0.52 10.28
C LEU A 283 -19.20 -0.68 9.70
N GLU A 284 -20.52 -0.58 9.58
CA GLU A 284 -21.35 -1.61 8.96
C GLU A 284 -20.98 -1.83 7.50
N TRP A 285 -20.83 -0.76 6.71
CA TRP A 285 -20.37 -0.86 5.31
C TRP A 285 -18.99 -1.48 5.20
N ALA A 286 -18.03 -1.02 5.99
CA ALA A 286 -16.67 -1.53 5.98
C ALA A 286 -16.59 -3.02 6.36
N THR A 287 -17.52 -3.49 7.20
CA THR A 287 -17.60 -4.92 7.58
C THR A 287 -18.30 -5.79 6.53
N MET A 288 -19.16 -5.20 5.69
CA MET A 288 -19.87 -5.96 4.64
C MET A 288 -19.00 -6.20 3.40
N GLU A 289 -18.16 -5.24 3.01
CA GLU A 289 -17.38 -5.31 1.76
C GLU A 289 -15.98 -5.87 1.92
N GLN A 290 -15.44 -5.93 3.13
CA GLN A 290 -14.08 -6.42 3.37
C GLN A 290 -14.07 -7.49 4.47
N ASP A 291 -13.93 -8.75 4.08
CA ASP A 291 -13.85 -9.90 5.00
C ASP A 291 -12.77 -9.71 6.10
N ASP A 292 -11.66 -9.08 5.76
CA ASP A 292 -10.57 -8.82 6.69
C ASP A 292 -10.90 -7.75 7.74
N PHE A 293 -11.65 -6.71 7.36
CA PHE A 293 -12.12 -5.67 8.27
C PHE A 293 -13.26 -6.18 9.16
N ARG A 294 -14.09 -7.10 8.65
CA ARG A 294 -15.16 -7.78 9.38
C ARG A 294 -14.62 -8.61 10.55
N ILE A 295 -13.49 -9.29 10.39
CA ILE A 295 -12.82 -10.03 11.46
C ILE A 295 -12.33 -9.06 12.55
N PHE A 296 -11.81 -7.89 12.14
CA PHE A 296 -11.37 -6.83 13.06
C PHE A 296 -12.52 -6.25 13.89
N VAL A 297 -13.65 -5.93 13.24
CA VAL A 297 -14.78 -5.23 13.87
C VAL A 297 -15.70 -6.16 14.67
N ASN A 298 -15.85 -7.43 14.27
CA ASN A 298 -16.76 -8.40 14.94
C ASN A 298 -16.39 -8.71 16.40
N GLN A 299 -15.25 -8.22 16.89
CA GLN A 299 -14.82 -8.40 18.28
C GLN A 299 -15.24 -7.27 19.20
N TRP A 300 -15.64 -6.17 18.62
CA TRP A 300 -16.16 -5.03 19.33
C TRP A 300 -17.67 -5.02 19.19
N THR A 301 -18.37 -4.80 20.28
CA THR A 301 -19.78 -4.42 20.09
C THR A 301 -19.81 -3.10 19.31
N PRO A 302 -20.76 -2.87 18.41
CA PRO A 302 -20.91 -1.60 17.72
C PRO A 302 -20.90 -0.38 18.67
N ASP A 303 -21.44 -0.54 19.87
CA ASP A 303 -21.43 0.49 20.90
C ASP A 303 -20.02 0.78 21.44
N THR A 304 -19.21 -0.23 21.72
CA THR A 304 -17.82 -0.03 22.19
C THR A 304 -16.97 0.68 21.14
N LEU A 305 -17.07 0.28 19.87
CA LEU A 305 -16.38 0.94 18.76
C LEU A 305 -16.86 2.38 18.58
N ARG A 306 -18.15 2.59 18.66
CA ARG A 306 -18.76 3.92 18.59
C ARG A 306 -18.19 4.83 19.68
N ASP A 307 -18.14 4.37 20.92
CA ASP A 307 -17.62 5.16 22.05
C ASP A 307 -16.15 5.54 21.84
N ILE A 308 -15.30 4.58 21.46
CA ILE A 308 -13.88 4.83 21.17
C ILE A 308 -13.72 5.83 20.01
N LEU A 309 -14.45 5.65 18.92
CA LEU A 309 -14.34 6.50 17.74
C LEU A 309 -14.96 7.88 17.97
N THR A 310 -16.02 7.98 18.77
CA THR A 310 -16.63 9.26 19.16
C THR A 310 -15.64 10.13 19.93
N ASP A 311 -14.84 9.52 20.79
CA ASP A 311 -13.78 10.18 21.54
C ASP A 311 -12.61 10.69 20.65
N LEU A 312 -12.45 10.10 19.48
CA LEU A 312 -11.47 10.50 18.47
C LEU A 312 -12.01 11.52 17.45
N LEU A 313 -13.31 11.87 17.52
CA LEU A 313 -13.85 12.89 16.64
C LEU A 313 -13.36 14.30 17.03
N PRO A 314 -13.13 15.18 16.04
CA PRO A 314 -12.76 16.57 16.29
C PRO A 314 -13.78 17.30 17.16
N THR A 315 -13.31 18.14 18.08
CA THR A 315 -14.16 18.95 18.96
C THR A 315 -14.39 20.35 18.41
N PRO A 316 -15.62 20.91 18.52
CA PRO A 316 -15.91 22.27 18.09
C PRO A 316 -15.18 23.32 18.95
N GLN A 317 -14.51 24.26 18.29
CA GLN A 317 -13.88 25.43 18.89
C GLN A 317 -14.21 26.66 18.02
N GLY A 318 -15.30 27.37 18.33
CA GLY A 318 -15.87 28.39 17.45
C GLY A 318 -16.29 27.77 16.10
N ASN A 319 -15.88 28.38 14.99
CA ASN A 319 -16.16 27.87 13.66
C ASN A 319 -15.17 26.78 13.17
N LYS A 320 -14.38 26.18 14.06
CA LYS A 320 -13.42 25.13 13.72
C LYS A 320 -13.73 23.84 14.47
N LEU A 321 -13.47 22.71 13.83
CA LEU A 321 -13.34 21.42 14.47
C LEU A 321 -11.85 21.13 14.67
N VAL A 322 -11.45 20.84 15.89
CA VAL A 322 -10.04 20.59 16.23
C VAL A 322 -9.89 19.20 16.84
N PHE A 323 -8.95 18.43 16.30
CA PHE A 323 -8.50 17.17 16.87
C PHE A 323 -6.99 17.21 17.03
N THR A 324 -6.51 16.73 18.16
CA THR A 324 -5.08 16.63 18.45
C THR A 324 -4.79 15.21 18.91
N LEU A 325 -3.86 14.55 18.24
CA LEU A 325 -3.36 13.24 18.63
C LEU A 325 -1.91 13.39 19.08
N ASN A 326 -1.62 13.03 20.32
CA ASN A 326 -0.28 13.03 20.89
C ASN A 326 -0.02 11.74 21.65
N GLU A 327 1.21 11.56 22.14
CA GLU A 327 1.61 10.36 22.89
C GLU A 327 0.66 10.05 24.05
N LYS A 328 0.19 11.08 24.78
CA LYS A 328 -0.74 10.90 25.90
C LYS A 328 -2.08 10.32 25.45
N ILE A 329 -2.69 10.91 24.41
CA ILE A 329 -3.97 10.43 23.85
C ILE A 329 -3.81 9.03 23.25
N LEU A 330 -2.67 8.77 22.58
CA LEU A 330 -2.37 7.43 22.06
C LEU A 330 -2.29 6.39 23.18
N ARG A 331 -1.70 6.72 24.34
CA ARG A 331 -1.62 5.82 25.49
C ARG A 331 -2.98 5.64 26.18
N GLU A 332 -3.71 6.73 26.40
CA GLU A 332 -4.96 6.70 27.15
C GLU A 332 -6.14 6.15 26.33
N LYS A 333 -6.23 6.52 25.04
CA LYS A 333 -7.37 6.19 24.19
C LYS A 333 -7.05 5.22 23.05
N GLY A 334 -5.78 5.08 22.69
CA GLY A 334 -5.33 4.09 21.72
C GLY A 334 -5.26 2.68 22.31
N SER A 335 -5.05 2.57 23.65
CA SER A 335 -4.97 1.26 24.31
C SER A 335 -6.16 0.35 24.00
N PRO A 336 -7.43 0.79 24.08
CA PRO A 336 -8.56 -0.07 23.73
C PRO A 336 -8.55 -0.52 22.27
N LEU A 337 -8.07 0.29 21.32
CA LEU A 337 -7.95 -0.08 19.91
C LEU A 337 -6.89 -1.16 19.67
N PHE A 338 -5.95 -1.31 20.59
CA PHE A 338 -4.87 -2.30 20.53
C PHE A 338 -5.09 -3.50 21.46
N ASP A 339 -6.12 -3.49 22.33
CA ASP A 339 -6.50 -4.62 23.19
C ASP A 339 -7.24 -5.74 22.39
N LEU A 340 -6.78 -5.97 21.15
CA LEU A 340 -7.31 -7.04 20.31
C LEU A 340 -6.86 -8.40 20.85
N PRO A 341 -7.75 -9.40 20.95
CA PRO A 341 -7.35 -10.76 21.27
C PRO A 341 -6.31 -11.27 20.27
N ALA A 342 -5.28 -11.97 20.75
CA ALA A 342 -4.22 -12.54 19.91
C ALA A 342 -4.76 -13.36 18.72
N SER A 343 -5.88 -14.09 18.94
CA SER A 343 -6.57 -14.88 17.91
C SER A 343 -7.02 -14.07 16.68
N VAL A 344 -7.34 -12.76 16.86
CA VAL A 344 -7.78 -11.88 15.76
C VAL A 344 -6.63 -11.40 14.93
N ILE A 345 -5.55 -11.09 15.59
CA ILE A 345 -4.33 -10.65 14.90
C ILE A 345 -3.73 -11.81 14.14
N GLU A 346 -3.73 -13.00 14.71
CA GLU A 346 -3.35 -14.22 14.00
C GLU A 346 -4.23 -14.44 12.76
N ALA A 347 -5.56 -14.26 12.90
CA ALA A 347 -6.49 -14.37 11.79
C ALA A 347 -6.23 -13.30 10.71
N ASN A 348 -6.02 -12.03 11.11
CA ASN A 348 -5.72 -10.93 10.17
C ASN A 348 -4.37 -11.12 9.49
N MET A 349 -3.34 -11.56 10.23
CA MET A 349 -2.05 -11.89 9.66
C MET A 349 -2.14 -13.08 8.70
N ALA A 350 -2.95 -14.08 9.02
CA ALA A 350 -3.21 -15.23 8.14
C ALA A 350 -3.93 -14.77 6.86
N ALA A 351 -4.94 -13.90 6.98
CA ALA A 351 -5.64 -13.31 5.84
C ALA A 351 -4.71 -12.47 4.96
N ALA A 352 -3.90 -11.59 5.53
CA ALA A 352 -2.92 -10.79 4.79
C ALA A 352 -1.88 -11.67 4.07
N LYS A 353 -1.38 -12.73 4.73
CA LYS A 353 -0.48 -13.70 4.10
C LYS A 353 -1.17 -14.49 2.99
N ARG A 354 -2.47 -14.82 3.15
CA ARG A 354 -3.27 -15.46 2.10
C ARG A 354 -3.43 -14.54 0.89
N MET A 355 -3.72 -13.24 1.10
CA MET A 355 -3.76 -12.24 0.02
C MET A 355 -2.41 -12.13 -0.70
N GLN A 356 -1.31 -12.15 0.02
CA GLN A 356 0.03 -12.15 -0.59
C GLN A 356 0.28 -13.42 -1.39
N CYS A 357 -0.14 -14.59 -0.90
CA CYS A 357 -0.14 -15.86 -1.65
C CYS A 357 -0.93 -15.74 -2.96
N THR A 358 -2.15 -15.19 -2.90
CA THR A 358 -3.00 -14.92 -4.07
C THR A 358 -2.28 -14.04 -5.08
N ASN A 359 -1.60 -12.97 -4.62
CA ASN A 359 -0.83 -12.09 -5.49
C ASN A 359 0.38 -12.79 -6.13
N TYR A 360 1.08 -13.65 -5.41
CA TYR A 360 2.19 -14.42 -5.96
C TYR A 360 1.72 -15.41 -7.04
N ILE A 361 0.63 -16.15 -6.77
CA ILE A 361 0.05 -17.06 -7.77
C ILE A 361 -0.41 -16.28 -9.00
N LYS A 362 -1.01 -15.08 -8.82
CA LYS A 362 -1.40 -14.21 -9.94
C LYS A 362 -0.19 -13.75 -10.77
N GLN A 363 0.93 -13.41 -10.13
CA GLN A 363 2.17 -13.07 -10.82
C GLN A 363 2.72 -14.27 -11.61
N ILE A 364 2.66 -15.48 -11.04
CA ILE A 364 3.08 -16.72 -11.72
C ILE A 364 2.22 -16.99 -12.95
N THR A 365 0.88 -16.92 -12.82
CA THR A 365 -0.03 -17.13 -13.96
C THR A 365 0.17 -16.07 -15.05
N LEU A 366 0.38 -14.80 -14.67
CA LEU A 366 0.72 -13.75 -15.64
C LEU A 366 2.07 -14.02 -16.33
N ALA A 367 3.07 -14.51 -15.60
CA ALA A 367 4.35 -14.91 -16.17
C ALA A 367 4.19 -16.06 -17.18
N MET A 368 3.25 -17.01 -16.96
CA MET A 368 2.93 -18.05 -17.95
C MET A 368 2.34 -17.46 -19.24
N HIS A 369 1.49 -16.43 -19.14
CA HIS A 369 0.98 -15.71 -20.31
C HIS A 369 2.11 -15.01 -21.07
N ASN A 370 2.98 -14.28 -20.37
CA ASN A 370 4.12 -13.59 -20.98
C ASN A 370 5.09 -14.58 -21.63
N TYR A 371 5.32 -15.72 -21.00
CA TYR A 371 6.10 -16.83 -21.60
C TYR A 371 5.45 -17.33 -22.87
N HIS A 372 4.12 -17.56 -22.88
CA HIS A 372 3.37 -18.00 -24.06
C HIS A 372 3.47 -16.96 -25.18
N ASP A 373 3.34 -15.69 -24.90
CA ASP A 373 3.43 -14.63 -25.90
C ASP A 373 4.80 -14.59 -26.58
N ALA A 374 5.86 -14.81 -25.83
CA ALA A 374 7.23 -14.85 -26.33
C ALA A 374 7.56 -16.15 -27.08
N ASN A 375 7.11 -17.31 -26.56
CA ASN A 375 7.53 -18.64 -27.05
C ASN A 375 6.46 -19.34 -27.88
N LYS A 376 5.26 -18.75 -28.02
CA LYS A 376 4.10 -19.32 -28.73
C LYS A 376 3.67 -20.69 -28.21
N GLN A 377 3.94 -20.94 -26.93
CA GLN A 377 3.53 -22.12 -26.17
C GLN A 377 3.60 -21.83 -24.68
N LEU A 378 2.79 -22.50 -23.87
CA LEU A 378 2.90 -22.48 -22.42
C LEU A 378 4.23 -23.12 -21.96
N PRO A 379 4.78 -22.75 -20.80
CA PRO A 379 5.98 -23.39 -20.29
C PRO A 379 5.70 -24.89 -20.09
N PRO A 380 6.54 -25.81 -20.57
CA PRO A 380 6.38 -27.23 -20.23
C PRO A 380 6.58 -27.43 -18.73
N ALA A 381 5.96 -28.46 -18.15
CA ALA A 381 6.17 -28.77 -16.72
C ALA A 381 7.66 -28.88 -16.37
N TYR A 382 8.45 -29.39 -17.31
CA TYR A 382 9.91 -29.41 -17.27
C TYR A 382 10.52 -29.52 -18.66
N THR A 383 11.77 -29.10 -18.81
CA THR A 383 12.57 -29.35 -20.01
C THR A 383 13.22 -30.72 -19.94
N VAL A 384 13.64 -31.27 -21.08
CA VAL A 384 14.31 -32.58 -21.18
C VAL A 384 15.60 -32.47 -21.98
N ASP A 385 16.54 -33.35 -21.68
CA ASP A 385 17.75 -33.57 -22.48
C ASP A 385 17.48 -34.43 -23.72
N LYS A 386 18.55 -34.77 -24.47
CA LYS A 386 18.51 -35.60 -25.65
C LYS A 386 18.01 -37.04 -25.39
N ASP A 387 18.23 -37.50 -24.15
CA ASP A 387 17.82 -38.82 -23.66
C ASP A 387 16.44 -38.80 -23.01
N LYS A 388 15.70 -37.65 -23.10
CA LYS A 388 14.41 -37.39 -22.49
C LYS A 388 14.41 -37.38 -20.96
N LYS A 389 15.57 -37.14 -20.33
CA LYS A 389 15.66 -36.95 -18.88
C LYS A 389 15.29 -35.52 -18.52
N PRO A 390 14.55 -35.30 -17.41
CA PRO A 390 14.18 -33.96 -16.94
C PRO A 390 15.42 -33.09 -16.62
N LEU A 391 15.46 -31.85 -17.15
CA LEU A 391 16.53 -30.88 -16.91
C LEU A 391 16.10 -29.80 -15.92
N HIS A 392 15.07 -29.01 -16.23
CA HIS A 392 14.66 -27.85 -15.45
C HIS A 392 13.15 -27.76 -15.31
N SER A 393 12.69 -27.39 -14.10
CA SER A 393 11.28 -27.09 -13.81
C SER A 393 10.78 -25.86 -14.59
N TRP A 394 9.48 -25.81 -14.86
CA TRP A 394 8.80 -24.63 -15.40
C TRP A 394 9.10 -23.35 -14.64
N ARG A 395 9.39 -23.43 -13.33
CA ARG A 395 9.71 -22.29 -12.48
C ARG A 395 11.00 -21.59 -12.93
N VAL A 396 11.99 -22.36 -13.39
CA VAL A 396 13.23 -21.81 -13.95
C VAL A 396 12.95 -21.06 -15.26
N LEU A 397 12.06 -21.59 -16.12
CA LEU A 397 11.70 -20.96 -17.39
C LEU A 397 10.95 -19.64 -17.22
N LEU A 398 10.27 -19.46 -16.09
CA LEU A 398 9.51 -18.24 -15.80
C LEU A 398 10.34 -17.14 -15.12
N LEU A 399 11.57 -17.39 -14.71
CA LEU A 399 12.42 -16.39 -14.04
C LEU A 399 12.53 -15.05 -14.79
N PRO A 400 12.69 -15.02 -16.14
CA PRO A 400 12.74 -13.77 -16.89
C PRO A 400 11.45 -12.93 -16.79
N TYR A 401 10.31 -13.58 -16.55
CA TYR A 401 8.98 -12.98 -16.55
C TYR A 401 8.47 -12.62 -15.13
N ILE A 402 9.28 -12.88 -14.10
CA ILE A 402 9.03 -12.54 -12.70
C ILE A 402 10.17 -11.68 -12.11
N GLU A 403 10.81 -10.87 -12.95
CA GLU A 403 11.90 -9.94 -12.58
C GLU A 403 13.15 -10.65 -12.00
N GLN A 404 13.40 -11.91 -12.35
CA GLN A 404 14.53 -12.71 -11.89
C GLN A 404 15.54 -13.05 -13.02
N MET A 405 15.69 -12.15 -13.99
CA MET A 405 16.62 -12.33 -15.12
C MET A 405 18.07 -12.60 -14.65
N GLY A 406 18.53 -11.85 -13.64
CA GLY A 406 19.90 -12.03 -13.11
C GLY A 406 20.16 -13.39 -12.44
N LEU A 407 19.11 -14.10 -11.98
CA LEU A 407 19.21 -15.48 -11.52
C LEU A 407 19.17 -16.44 -12.71
N TYR A 408 18.28 -16.19 -13.69
CA TYR A 408 18.15 -17.00 -14.89
C TYR A 408 19.46 -17.10 -15.67
N GLU A 409 20.17 -16.00 -15.89
CA GLU A 409 21.45 -15.94 -16.61
C GLU A 409 22.59 -16.74 -15.96
N LYS A 410 22.49 -17.01 -14.65
CA LYS A 410 23.49 -17.79 -13.91
C LYS A 410 23.26 -19.29 -14.00
N ILE A 411 22.03 -19.72 -14.27
CA ILE A 411 21.66 -21.14 -14.37
C ILE A 411 22.10 -21.68 -15.72
N ARG A 412 22.82 -22.81 -15.72
CA ARG A 412 23.21 -23.51 -16.93
C ARG A 412 22.07 -24.41 -17.39
N LEU A 413 21.37 -23.98 -18.43
CA LEU A 413 20.16 -24.65 -18.93
C LEU A 413 20.47 -25.95 -19.70
N ASP A 414 21.68 -26.15 -20.12
CA ASP A 414 22.20 -27.35 -20.77
C ASP A 414 22.67 -28.44 -19.79
N GLU A 415 22.77 -28.10 -18.50
CA GLU A 415 23.08 -29.05 -17.43
C GLU A 415 21.82 -29.40 -16.63
N PRO A 416 21.74 -30.59 -16.00
CA PRO A 416 20.64 -30.92 -15.10
C PRO A 416 20.52 -29.91 -13.92
N TRP A 417 19.28 -29.73 -13.41
CA TRP A 417 19.00 -28.86 -12.28
C TRP A 417 19.84 -29.19 -11.03
N ASP A 418 20.23 -30.45 -10.88
CA ASP A 418 21.01 -30.99 -9.77
C ASP A 418 22.50 -31.19 -10.11
N SER A 419 23.01 -30.61 -11.22
CA SER A 419 24.44 -30.56 -11.52
C SER A 419 25.20 -29.82 -10.38
N GLU A 420 26.51 -30.04 -10.28
CA GLU A 420 27.34 -29.34 -9.27
C GLU A 420 27.26 -27.83 -9.39
N TRP A 421 27.11 -27.31 -10.63
CA TRP A 421 26.95 -25.89 -10.84
C TRP A 421 25.55 -25.40 -10.44
N ASN A 422 24.50 -26.08 -10.87
CA ASN A 422 23.13 -25.62 -10.63
C ASN A 422 22.67 -25.81 -9.17
N LYS A 423 23.23 -26.76 -8.43
CA LYS A 423 22.96 -26.98 -6.99
C LYS A 423 23.19 -25.74 -6.12
N GLN A 424 24.12 -24.86 -6.50
CA GLN A 424 24.40 -23.64 -5.73
C GLN A 424 23.21 -22.65 -5.70
N PHE A 425 22.24 -22.81 -6.58
CA PHE A 425 21.04 -21.96 -6.67
C PHE A 425 19.81 -22.59 -6.01
N HIS A 426 19.88 -23.80 -5.48
CA HIS A 426 18.75 -24.49 -4.86
C HIS A 426 18.16 -23.69 -3.69
N ASN A 427 18.98 -23.00 -2.90
CA ASN A 427 18.55 -22.17 -1.78
C ASN A 427 18.15 -20.73 -2.17
N GLN A 428 18.20 -20.38 -3.47
CA GLN A 428 17.86 -19.06 -3.98
C GLN A 428 16.46 -19.02 -4.61
N CYS A 429 15.49 -19.68 -3.97
CA CYS A 429 14.10 -19.67 -4.43
C CYS A 429 13.54 -18.23 -4.42
N PRO A 430 13.00 -17.73 -5.54
CA PRO A 430 12.32 -16.45 -5.58
C PRO A 430 11.18 -16.37 -4.55
N PRO A 431 11.02 -15.26 -3.82
CA PRO A 431 9.93 -15.10 -2.83
C PRO A 431 8.54 -15.37 -3.40
N GLY A 432 8.31 -15.04 -4.69
CA GLY A 432 7.06 -15.29 -5.39
C GLY A 432 6.70 -16.78 -5.56
N TYR A 433 7.64 -17.71 -5.29
CA TYR A 433 7.39 -19.15 -5.32
C TYR A 433 7.17 -19.76 -3.93
N GLN A 434 7.07 -18.94 -2.88
CA GLN A 434 6.91 -19.39 -1.50
C GLN A 434 5.66 -18.78 -0.88
N CYS A 435 4.77 -19.62 -0.32
CA CYS A 435 3.65 -19.12 0.48
C CYS A 435 4.18 -18.43 1.75
N PRO A 436 3.90 -17.13 1.98
CA PRO A 436 4.39 -16.39 3.15
C PRO A 436 3.94 -17.00 4.47
N GLN A 437 2.74 -17.59 4.51
CA GLN A 437 2.23 -18.25 5.72
C GLN A 437 2.95 -19.58 5.98
N ALA A 438 3.19 -20.38 4.95
CA ALA A 438 3.96 -21.61 5.08
C ALA A 438 5.40 -21.31 5.53
N ALA A 439 6.05 -20.32 4.90
CA ALA A 439 7.41 -19.91 5.23
C ALA A 439 7.54 -19.29 6.64
N SER A 440 6.45 -18.73 7.20
CA SER A 440 6.44 -18.25 8.59
C SER A 440 6.23 -19.37 9.61
N LYS A 441 5.56 -20.47 9.24
CA LYS A 441 5.38 -21.65 10.08
C LYS A 441 6.58 -22.59 10.05
N ASP A 442 7.28 -22.64 8.90
CA ASP A 442 8.50 -23.45 8.74
C ASP A 442 9.61 -22.59 8.08
N PRO A 443 10.55 -22.07 8.89
CA PRO A 443 11.69 -21.31 8.41
C PRO A 443 12.59 -22.07 7.41
N ASN A 444 12.55 -23.40 7.41
CA ASN A 444 13.34 -24.21 6.49
C ASN A 444 12.91 -24.02 5.03
N ILE A 445 11.66 -23.59 4.79
CA ILE A 445 11.17 -23.26 3.44
C ILE A 445 12.06 -22.19 2.81
N LYS A 446 12.32 -21.09 3.51
CA LYS A 446 13.24 -20.04 3.03
C LYS A 446 14.69 -20.50 3.01
N LYS A 447 15.16 -21.11 4.10
CA LYS A 447 16.55 -21.52 4.26
C LYS A 447 17.01 -22.50 3.18
N ASN A 448 16.15 -23.44 2.80
CA ASN A 448 16.47 -24.49 1.84
C ASN A 448 15.95 -24.23 0.43
N GLY A 449 15.39 -23.03 0.15
CA GLY A 449 14.87 -22.67 -1.16
C GLY A 449 13.71 -23.56 -1.62
N LEU A 450 12.76 -23.87 -0.73
CA LEU A 450 11.63 -24.72 -1.08
C LEU A 450 10.46 -23.89 -1.62
N THR A 451 9.78 -24.42 -2.63
CA THR A 451 8.53 -23.87 -3.16
C THR A 451 7.31 -24.56 -2.56
N THR A 452 6.21 -23.81 -2.44
CA THR A 452 4.90 -24.29 -1.99
C THR A 452 3.86 -24.28 -3.12
N TYR A 453 4.28 -24.01 -4.35
CA TYR A 453 3.41 -23.95 -5.51
C TYR A 453 3.80 -25.01 -6.53
N SER A 454 2.82 -25.66 -7.13
CA SER A 454 3.01 -26.74 -8.11
C SER A 454 1.99 -26.60 -9.25
N THR A 455 2.32 -27.15 -10.41
CA THR A 455 1.31 -27.50 -11.41
C THR A 455 0.85 -28.96 -11.18
N ILE A 456 -0.22 -29.37 -11.84
CA ILE A 456 -0.74 -30.73 -11.75
C ILE A 456 -0.45 -31.42 -13.07
N VAL A 457 0.41 -32.46 -13.05
CA VAL A 457 0.82 -33.16 -14.26
C VAL A 457 0.09 -34.47 -14.47
N GLY A 458 -0.30 -34.75 -15.71
CA GLY A 458 -0.99 -35.98 -16.04
C GLY A 458 -1.49 -36.02 -17.47
N LYS A 459 -2.09 -37.15 -17.84
CA LYS A 459 -2.58 -37.36 -19.21
C LYS A 459 -3.64 -36.34 -19.61
N ASP A 460 -4.59 -36.07 -18.70
CA ASP A 460 -5.72 -35.18 -18.95
C ASP A 460 -5.57 -33.81 -18.25
N ALA A 461 -4.52 -33.64 -17.41
CA ALA A 461 -4.14 -32.42 -16.73
C ALA A 461 -3.06 -31.64 -17.53
N TYR A 462 -2.23 -30.84 -16.84
CA TYR A 462 -1.08 -30.20 -17.47
C TYR A 462 -0.11 -31.27 -18.01
N PRO A 463 0.39 -31.13 -19.24
CA PRO A 463 1.18 -32.20 -19.83
C PRO A 463 2.52 -32.38 -19.11
N ASP A 464 2.88 -33.64 -18.94
CA ASP A 464 4.22 -34.06 -18.58
C ASP A 464 5.25 -33.55 -19.59
N GLY A 465 6.48 -33.35 -19.14
CA GLY A 465 7.52 -32.61 -19.81
C GLY A 465 7.83 -32.96 -21.25
N GLY A 466 8.31 -31.97 -21.98
CA GLY A 466 8.77 -32.09 -23.35
C GLY A 466 7.68 -31.98 -24.41
N LYS A 467 6.41 -31.90 -24.07
CA LYS A 467 5.32 -31.69 -25.01
C LYS A 467 4.99 -30.21 -25.18
N ARG A 468 4.78 -29.77 -26.40
CA ARG A 468 4.28 -28.44 -26.70
C ARG A 468 2.84 -28.29 -26.23
N TYR A 469 2.55 -27.14 -25.54
CA TYR A 469 1.25 -26.89 -24.97
C TYR A 469 0.80 -25.46 -25.27
N GLU A 470 -0.47 -25.32 -25.66
CA GLU A 470 -1.03 -24.03 -26.05
C GLU A 470 -2.39 -23.83 -25.36
N PHE A 471 -2.82 -22.57 -25.19
CA PHE A 471 -4.14 -22.26 -24.64
C PHE A 471 -5.30 -22.89 -25.41
N SER A 472 -5.14 -23.07 -26.72
CA SER A 472 -6.12 -23.74 -27.60
C SER A 472 -6.41 -25.19 -27.20
N MET A 473 -5.52 -25.83 -26.45
CA MET A 473 -5.66 -27.21 -25.98
C MET A 473 -6.43 -27.32 -24.65
N ILE A 474 -6.81 -26.19 -24.05
CA ILE A 474 -7.60 -26.12 -22.83
C ILE A 474 -9.06 -25.92 -23.18
N THR A 475 -9.71 -27.00 -23.61
CA THR A 475 -11.08 -26.94 -24.16
C THR A 475 -12.17 -26.82 -23.10
N ASP A 476 -11.88 -27.14 -21.83
CA ASP A 476 -12.79 -26.96 -20.70
C ASP A 476 -12.89 -25.49 -20.26
N GLY A 477 -12.04 -24.63 -20.85
CA GLY A 477 -11.97 -23.21 -20.62
C GLY A 477 -10.86 -22.81 -19.67
N THR A 478 -10.14 -21.76 -20.03
CA THR A 478 -9.01 -21.23 -19.25
C THR A 478 -9.42 -20.72 -17.87
N SER A 479 -10.69 -20.32 -17.69
CA SER A 479 -11.28 -19.90 -16.41
C SER A 479 -11.77 -21.06 -15.52
N ASN A 480 -11.68 -22.29 -16.02
CA ASN A 480 -12.13 -23.50 -15.34
C ASN A 480 -11.02 -24.53 -15.13
N THR A 481 -9.80 -24.25 -15.54
CA THR A 481 -8.68 -25.18 -15.46
C THR A 481 -7.54 -24.59 -14.64
N VAL A 482 -7.06 -25.35 -13.66
CA VAL A 482 -5.98 -24.95 -12.76
C VAL A 482 -4.64 -24.97 -13.51
N ALA A 483 -3.92 -23.84 -13.43
CA ALA A 483 -2.56 -23.69 -13.93
C ALA A 483 -1.51 -23.95 -12.84
N VAL A 484 -1.73 -23.35 -11.66
CA VAL A 484 -0.82 -23.44 -10.50
C VAL A 484 -1.65 -23.53 -9.22
N VAL A 485 -1.23 -24.38 -8.29
CA VAL A 485 -1.93 -24.61 -7.02
C VAL A 485 -0.95 -24.75 -5.86
N GLU A 486 -1.41 -24.48 -4.65
CA GLU A 486 -0.64 -24.75 -3.44
C GLU A 486 -0.52 -26.26 -3.21
N ARG A 487 0.64 -26.68 -2.69
CA ARG A 487 0.97 -28.07 -2.37
C ARG A 487 1.23 -28.28 -0.88
N SER A 488 0.88 -29.48 -0.41
CA SER A 488 0.99 -29.86 1.01
C SER A 488 2.45 -29.91 1.48
N THR A 489 3.35 -30.55 0.72
CA THR A 489 4.76 -30.70 1.07
C THR A 489 5.61 -29.75 0.22
N PRO A 490 6.38 -28.83 0.83
CA PRO A 490 7.32 -28.00 0.10
C PRO A 490 8.42 -28.82 -0.57
N VAL A 491 8.86 -28.42 -1.76
CA VAL A 491 9.90 -29.11 -2.55
C VAL A 491 10.94 -28.13 -3.06
N CYS A 492 12.11 -28.62 -3.49
CA CYS A 492 13.11 -27.77 -4.13
C CYS A 492 12.49 -27.07 -5.36
N TRP A 493 12.63 -25.74 -5.44
CA TRP A 493 12.00 -24.95 -6.51
C TRP A 493 12.52 -25.29 -7.91
N MET A 494 13.75 -25.79 -8.01
CA MET A 494 14.36 -26.18 -9.28
C MET A 494 14.05 -27.62 -9.71
N ASP A 495 13.52 -28.45 -8.80
CA ASP A 495 13.27 -29.87 -9.09
C ASP A 495 12.16 -30.05 -10.14
N PRO A 496 12.48 -30.60 -11.32
CA PRO A 496 11.53 -30.83 -12.41
C PRO A 496 10.59 -32.02 -12.18
N THR A 497 10.89 -32.90 -11.20
CA THR A 497 10.19 -34.16 -10.99
C THR A 497 9.19 -34.13 -9.84
N SER A 498 9.09 -33.00 -9.16
CA SER A 498 8.33 -32.86 -7.91
C SER A 498 6.90 -32.33 -8.10
N GLU A 499 6.39 -32.25 -9.33
CA GLU A 499 5.03 -31.76 -9.59
C GLU A 499 3.97 -32.75 -9.07
N ILE A 500 2.77 -32.23 -8.72
CA ILE A 500 1.65 -33.03 -8.25
C ILE A 500 1.12 -33.88 -9.40
N THR A 501 1.01 -35.19 -9.23
CA THR A 501 0.41 -36.03 -10.25
C THR A 501 -1.12 -35.92 -10.21
N GLN A 502 -1.77 -36.06 -11.39
CA GLN A 502 -3.23 -36.02 -11.50
C GLN A 502 -3.90 -37.00 -10.55
N GLU A 503 -3.38 -38.24 -10.45
CA GLU A 503 -3.91 -39.29 -9.58
C GLU A 503 -3.91 -38.87 -8.10
N VAL A 504 -2.88 -38.16 -7.65
CA VAL A 504 -2.77 -37.66 -6.29
C VAL A 504 -3.69 -36.45 -6.09
N ALA A 505 -3.74 -35.55 -7.06
CA ALA A 505 -4.57 -34.35 -7.00
C ALA A 505 -6.08 -34.68 -6.91
N GLU A 506 -6.54 -35.70 -7.61
CA GLU A 506 -7.96 -36.14 -7.64
C GLU A 506 -8.45 -36.75 -6.32
N LYS A 507 -7.54 -37.06 -5.36
CA LYS A 507 -7.92 -37.58 -4.05
C LYS A 507 -8.47 -36.51 -3.09
N GLY A 508 -8.29 -35.25 -3.40
CA GLY A 508 -8.83 -34.13 -2.62
C GLY A 508 -7.78 -33.20 -2.05
N ILE A 509 -8.25 -32.09 -1.50
CA ILE A 509 -7.41 -31.04 -0.90
C ILE A 509 -7.08 -31.42 0.55
N ASN A 510 -5.81 -31.25 0.95
CA ASN A 510 -5.29 -31.60 2.27
C ASN A 510 -5.48 -33.09 2.64
N LYS A 511 -5.57 -33.99 1.66
CA LYS A 511 -5.75 -35.43 1.87
C LYS A 511 -4.46 -36.22 1.70
N GLU A 512 -3.58 -35.80 0.83
CA GLU A 512 -2.34 -36.50 0.49
C GLU A 512 -1.11 -35.64 0.83
N LYS A 513 -0.06 -36.27 1.31
CA LYS A 513 1.19 -35.59 1.70
C LYS A 513 1.81 -34.82 0.55
N ASP A 514 1.84 -35.40 -0.66
CA ASP A 514 2.43 -34.79 -1.86
C ASP A 514 1.38 -34.26 -2.83
N GLY A 515 0.17 -33.99 -2.33
CA GLY A 515 -0.99 -33.55 -3.09
C GLY A 515 -1.25 -32.05 -3.00
N ILE A 516 -2.44 -31.68 -3.48
CA ILE A 516 -2.98 -30.34 -3.30
C ILE A 516 -3.19 -30.08 -1.81
N GLY A 517 -2.64 -28.99 -1.30
CA GLY A 517 -2.82 -28.66 0.11
C GLY A 517 -2.15 -27.35 0.50
N SER A 518 -2.59 -26.79 1.62
CA SER A 518 -2.08 -25.52 2.12
C SER A 518 -2.14 -25.43 3.64
N VAL A 519 -1.36 -24.51 4.17
CA VAL A 519 -1.45 -24.10 5.58
C VAL A 519 -2.57 -23.08 5.83
N HIS A 520 -3.26 -22.64 4.77
CA HIS A 520 -4.42 -21.76 4.88
C HIS A 520 -5.63 -22.56 5.38
N PRO A 521 -6.37 -22.06 6.40
CA PRO A 521 -7.55 -22.76 6.90
C PRO A 521 -8.63 -22.90 5.82
N GLY A 522 -9.20 -24.09 5.69
CA GLY A 522 -10.38 -24.37 4.90
C GLY A 522 -10.16 -24.62 3.41
N GLY A 523 -8.91 -24.52 2.89
CA GLY A 523 -8.68 -24.79 1.47
C GLY A 523 -7.34 -24.30 0.94
N VAL A 524 -7.27 -24.11 -0.37
CA VAL A 524 -6.06 -23.73 -1.11
C VAL A 524 -6.31 -22.59 -2.09
N ASN A 525 -5.30 -21.78 -2.37
CA ASN A 525 -5.32 -20.87 -3.49
C ASN A 525 -4.89 -21.59 -4.76
N ALA A 526 -5.61 -21.38 -5.86
CA ALA A 526 -5.30 -21.90 -7.17
C ALA A 526 -5.39 -20.80 -8.23
N GLY A 527 -4.36 -20.68 -9.06
CA GLY A 527 -4.35 -19.85 -10.25
C GLY A 527 -4.88 -20.60 -11.44
N LEU A 528 -5.78 -20.00 -12.19
CA LEU A 528 -6.37 -20.55 -13.40
C LEU A 528 -5.63 -20.07 -14.64
N PHE A 529 -5.80 -20.75 -15.75
CA PHE A 529 -5.12 -20.40 -17.01
C PHE A 529 -5.57 -19.06 -17.61
N ASP A 530 -6.67 -18.45 -17.15
CA ASP A 530 -7.07 -17.10 -17.52
C ASP A 530 -6.37 -15.99 -16.70
N GLY A 531 -5.51 -16.37 -15.75
CA GLY A 531 -4.80 -15.44 -14.86
C GLY A 531 -5.58 -15.08 -13.58
N SER A 532 -6.82 -15.55 -13.43
CA SER A 532 -7.57 -15.39 -12.19
C SER A 532 -7.05 -16.33 -11.09
N VAL A 533 -7.24 -15.93 -9.83
CA VAL A 533 -6.91 -16.77 -8.67
C VAL A 533 -8.16 -16.99 -7.85
N ARG A 534 -8.41 -18.23 -7.45
CA ARG A 534 -9.56 -18.61 -6.64
C ARG A 534 -9.13 -19.39 -5.41
N PHE A 535 -9.86 -19.21 -4.34
CA PHE A 535 -9.75 -20.06 -3.15
C PHE A 535 -10.68 -21.26 -3.32
N ILE A 536 -10.12 -22.45 -3.30
CA ILE A 536 -10.86 -23.70 -3.46
C ILE A 536 -11.00 -24.33 -2.08
N SER A 537 -12.26 -24.56 -1.64
CA SER A 537 -12.55 -25.17 -0.36
C SER A 537 -12.03 -26.62 -0.30
N GLU A 538 -11.50 -27.04 0.84
CA GLU A 538 -11.12 -28.45 1.09
C GLU A 538 -12.32 -29.40 1.13
N THR A 539 -13.55 -28.86 1.20
CA THR A 539 -14.81 -29.62 1.15
C THR A 539 -15.41 -29.66 -0.27
N ILE A 540 -14.68 -29.23 -1.29
CA ILE A 540 -15.13 -29.29 -2.68
C ILE A 540 -15.51 -30.72 -3.07
N ASP A 541 -16.59 -30.88 -3.85
CA ASP A 541 -16.93 -32.17 -4.44
C ASP A 541 -15.82 -32.69 -5.35
N LEU A 542 -15.47 -33.97 -5.23
CA LEU A 542 -14.35 -34.55 -5.98
C LEU A 542 -14.55 -34.52 -7.50
N LYS A 543 -15.81 -34.55 -7.98
CA LYS A 543 -16.09 -34.40 -9.42
C LYS A 543 -15.79 -32.99 -9.90
N GLN A 544 -16.14 -31.98 -9.09
CA GLN A 544 -15.81 -30.58 -9.38
C GLN A 544 -14.31 -30.36 -9.30
N LEU A 545 -13.62 -30.94 -8.32
CA LEU A 545 -12.16 -30.86 -8.24
C LEU A 545 -11.51 -31.47 -9.48
N LYS A 546 -12.00 -32.63 -9.93
CA LYS A 546 -11.52 -33.29 -11.14
C LYS A 546 -11.74 -32.43 -12.38
N ALA A 547 -12.90 -31.80 -12.52
CA ALA A 547 -13.19 -30.86 -13.61
C ALA A 547 -12.25 -29.65 -13.64
N LEU A 548 -11.75 -29.19 -12.47
CA LEU A 548 -10.73 -28.13 -12.39
C LEU A 548 -9.32 -28.60 -12.77
N ILE A 549 -9.04 -29.90 -12.61
CA ILE A 549 -7.72 -30.49 -12.89
C ILE A 549 -7.59 -30.82 -14.38
N THR A 550 -8.66 -31.27 -15.02
CA THR A 550 -8.62 -31.68 -16.43
C THR A 550 -8.70 -30.48 -17.38
N ARG A 551 -8.00 -30.56 -18.52
CA ARG A 551 -7.97 -29.50 -19.55
C ARG A 551 -8.99 -29.71 -20.69
N SER A 552 -9.47 -30.95 -20.86
CA SER A 552 -10.31 -31.36 -21.99
C SER A 552 -11.23 -32.53 -21.62
N GLY A 553 -11.68 -32.60 -20.36
CA GLY A 553 -12.60 -33.64 -19.89
C GLY A 553 -14.05 -33.41 -20.30
N GLY A 554 -14.43 -32.21 -20.67
CA GLY A 554 -15.77 -31.82 -21.09
C GLY A 554 -16.76 -31.66 -19.92
N GLU A 555 -16.25 -31.58 -18.68
CA GLU A 555 -17.07 -31.38 -17.50
C GLU A 555 -17.50 -29.91 -17.35
N LEU A 556 -18.75 -29.69 -16.95
CA LEU A 556 -19.25 -28.34 -16.65
C LEU A 556 -18.90 -27.97 -15.22
N MET A 557 -18.09 -26.94 -15.04
CA MET A 557 -17.84 -26.34 -13.74
C MET A 557 -19.02 -25.47 -13.29
N GLN A 558 -19.46 -25.65 -12.05
CA GLN A 558 -20.36 -24.73 -11.36
C GLN A 558 -19.60 -24.11 -10.18
N TRP A 559 -19.31 -22.82 -10.28
CA TRP A 559 -18.61 -22.06 -9.24
C TRP A 559 -19.56 -21.65 -8.10
#